data_72cb7abc95014e91a1e1059068b26cf0
#
_entry.id   72cb7abc95014e91a1e1059068b26cf0
#
_cell.length_a   1.000
_cell.length_b   1.000
_cell.length_c   1.000
_cell.angle_alpha   90.00
_cell.angle_beta   90.00
_cell.angle_gamma   90.00
#
_symmetry.space_group_name_H-M   'P 1'
#
loop_
_entity.id
_entity.type
_entity.pdbx_description
1 polymer ?
#
loop_
_entity_poly.entity_id
_entity_poly.type
_entity_poly.pdbx_seq_one_letter_code
_entity_poly.pdbx_strand_id
1 'polypeptide(L)'
;MRQVNARLFVTLDSVIEAPENWVKADDEMFAAMEADYEQSDTLLLGRRTYETFAASWPDRGSDVPNADWMNKTRKYVASTTLESPQWNNSVVIEGDVTEAIKRLKQEDGKDILVNGSGALVRTLIRDHLLDELRLLVHPVVAGSGAQLFGGESDPAELTLTDSHAYANGVIGLNYRVTAPGDET
;
A
#
# COMPACT_ATOMS: atom_id res chain seq x y z
N MET A 1 8.34 11.62 -13.65
CA MET A 1 8.66 11.06 -12.30
C MET A 1 7.53 10.12 -11.94
N ARG A 2 7.84 8.91 -11.47
CA ARG A 2 6.84 7.91 -11.05
C ARG A 2 6.18 8.35 -9.75
N GLN A 3 4.88 8.10 -9.60
CA GLN A 3 4.19 8.33 -8.34
C GLN A 3 4.33 7.10 -7.41
N VAL A 4 4.32 7.35 -6.11
CA VAL A 4 4.24 6.34 -5.06
C VAL A 4 2.88 6.44 -4.41
N ASN A 5 2.03 5.46 -4.67
CA ASN A 5 0.64 5.46 -4.24
C ASN A 5 0.39 4.29 -3.28
N ALA A 6 -0.13 4.57 -2.10
CA ALA A 6 -0.47 3.52 -1.13
C ALA A 6 -1.97 3.22 -1.14
N ARG A 7 -2.32 1.93 -1.21
CA ARG A 7 -3.69 1.46 -0.96
C ARG A 7 -3.72 0.51 0.22
N LEU A 8 -4.60 0.80 1.19
CA LEU A 8 -4.75 0.03 2.42
C LEU A 8 -6.22 -0.18 2.77
N PHE A 9 -6.50 -1.38 3.26
CA PHE A 9 -7.73 -1.64 4.01
C PHE A 9 -7.55 -1.17 5.45
N VAL A 10 -8.53 -0.46 5.98
CA VAL A 10 -8.52 -0.01 7.38
C VAL A 10 -9.91 -0.19 7.99
N THR A 11 -9.96 -0.43 9.28
CA THR A 11 -11.19 -0.36 10.07
C THR A 11 -11.51 1.09 10.46
N LEU A 12 -12.69 1.37 11.01
CA LEU A 12 -13.06 2.70 11.53
C LEU A 12 -12.12 3.22 12.63
N ASP A 13 -11.51 2.32 13.39
CA ASP A 13 -10.51 2.62 14.42
C ASP A 13 -9.06 2.48 13.90
N SER A 14 -8.88 2.61 12.57
CA SER A 14 -7.59 2.63 11.86
C SER A 14 -6.76 1.35 11.94
N VAL A 15 -7.32 0.21 12.37
CA VAL A 15 -6.61 -1.07 12.39
C VAL A 15 -6.40 -1.58 10.97
N ILE A 16 -5.18 -2.06 10.67
CA ILE A 16 -4.76 -2.62 9.39
C ILE A 16 -4.33 -4.09 9.51
N GLU A 17 -4.31 -4.63 10.72
CA GLU A 17 -3.88 -6.00 11.01
C GLU A 17 -4.97 -7.01 10.71
N ALA A 18 -4.55 -8.19 10.24
CA ALA A 18 -5.43 -9.34 9.96
C ALA A 18 -6.68 -8.98 9.11
N PRO A 19 -6.49 -8.33 7.93
CA PRO A 19 -7.60 -7.90 7.08
C PRO A 19 -8.48 -9.06 6.62
N GLU A 20 -7.96 -10.28 6.57
CA GLU A 20 -8.69 -11.50 6.23
C GLU A 20 -9.87 -11.77 7.18
N ASN A 21 -9.87 -11.21 8.39
CA ASN A 21 -10.91 -11.41 9.37
C ASN A 21 -12.10 -10.43 9.23
N TRP A 22 -11.92 -9.29 8.56
CA TRP A 22 -12.91 -8.22 8.54
C TRP A 22 -13.12 -7.56 7.18
N VAL A 23 -12.23 -7.75 6.20
CA VAL A 23 -12.44 -7.23 4.84
C VAL A 23 -13.61 -7.96 4.18
N LYS A 24 -14.56 -7.18 3.70
CA LYS A 24 -15.65 -7.64 2.84
C LYS A 24 -15.53 -6.87 1.53
N ALA A 25 -14.92 -7.51 0.55
CA ALA A 25 -14.82 -6.95 -0.78
C ALA A 25 -16.04 -7.34 -1.62
N ASP A 26 -16.39 -6.47 -2.56
CA ASP A 26 -17.35 -6.73 -3.62
C ASP A 26 -16.72 -6.45 -4.99
N ASP A 27 -17.44 -6.72 -6.05
CA ASP A 27 -16.94 -6.59 -7.42
C ASP A 27 -16.53 -5.15 -7.76
N GLU A 28 -17.24 -4.15 -7.23
CA GLU A 28 -16.94 -2.75 -7.45
C GLU A 28 -15.62 -2.33 -6.78
N MET A 29 -15.39 -2.78 -5.55
CA MET A 29 -14.11 -2.60 -4.87
C MET A 29 -12.95 -3.28 -5.62
N PHE A 30 -13.17 -4.51 -6.12
CA PHE A 30 -12.16 -5.22 -6.89
C PHE A 30 -11.82 -4.46 -8.18
N ALA A 31 -12.81 -3.93 -8.90
CA ALA A 31 -12.59 -3.12 -10.10
C ALA A 31 -11.78 -1.85 -9.80
N ALA A 32 -12.05 -1.16 -8.68
CA ALA A 32 -11.28 0.00 -8.27
C ALA A 32 -9.81 -0.35 -7.92
N MET A 33 -9.58 -1.53 -7.34
CA MET A 33 -8.22 -2.02 -7.06
C MET A 33 -7.49 -2.43 -8.34
N GLU A 34 -8.19 -2.99 -9.32
CA GLU A 34 -7.62 -3.38 -10.62
C GLU A 34 -7.03 -2.17 -11.36
N ALA A 35 -7.67 -1.01 -11.27
CA ALA A 35 -7.13 0.23 -11.83
C ALA A 35 -5.76 0.61 -11.24
N ASP A 36 -5.52 0.37 -9.93
CA ASP A 36 -4.22 0.61 -9.32
C ASP A 36 -3.13 -0.32 -9.91
N TYR A 37 -3.48 -1.58 -10.14
CA TYR A 37 -2.55 -2.55 -10.71
C TYR A 37 -2.22 -2.23 -12.17
N GLU A 38 -3.20 -1.76 -12.96
CA GLU A 38 -2.97 -1.34 -14.34
C GLU A 38 -2.07 -0.10 -14.45
N GLN A 39 -2.19 0.82 -13.49
CA GLN A 39 -1.39 2.04 -13.43
C GLN A 39 0.03 1.81 -12.90
N SER A 40 0.29 0.67 -12.27
CA SER A 40 1.55 0.37 -11.60
C SER A 40 2.31 -0.77 -12.28
N ASP A 41 3.64 -0.74 -12.20
CA ASP A 41 4.54 -1.81 -12.65
C ASP A 41 5.49 -2.29 -11.54
N THR A 42 5.38 -1.72 -10.36
CA THR A 42 6.26 -1.98 -9.23
C THR A 42 5.42 -2.04 -7.95
N LEU A 43 5.71 -3.04 -7.12
CA LEU A 43 5.12 -3.21 -5.81
C LEU A 43 6.18 -2.96 -4.72
N LEU A 44 5.91 -2.05 -3.81
CA LEU A 44 6.76 -1.73 -2.67
C LEU A 44 6.10 -2.23 -1.38
N LEU A 45 6.80 -3.05 -0.62
CA LEU A 45 6.29 -3.73 0.56
C LEU A 45 7.21 -3.56 1.76
N GLY A 46 6.63 -3.39 2.94
CA GLY A 46 7.35 -3.66 4.18
C GLY A 46 7.46 -5.17 4.44
N ARG A 47 8.46 -5.58 5.23
CA ARG A 47 8.77 -6.99 5.50
C ARG A 47 7.55 -7.84 5.88
N ARG A 48 6.77 -7.41 6.88
CA ARG A 48 5.60 -8.20 7.35
C ARG A 48 4.57 -8.44 6.25
N THR A 49 4.26 -7.41 5.48
CA THR A 49 3.32 -7.53 4.35
C THR A 49 3.90 -8.44 3.27
N TYR A 50 5.20 -8.31 2.97
CA TYR A 50 5.89 -9.21 2.06
C TYR A 50 5.78 -10.68 2.50
N GLU A 51 6.08 -10.99 3.75
CA GLU A 51 6.03 -12.36 4.30
C GLU A 51 4.61 -12.95 4.18
N THR A 52 3.57 -12.17 4.53
CA THR A 52 2.18 -12.58 4.39
C THR A 52 1.80 -12.84 2.93
N PHE A 53 2.21 -11.97 2.02
CA PHE A 53 1.90 -12.10 0.59
C PHE A 53 2.69 -13.24 -0.05
N ALA A 54 3.96 -13.38 0.27
CA ALA A 54 4.80 -14.47 -0.21
C ALA A 54 4.32 -15.87 0.22
N ALA A 55 3.62 -15.96 1.35
CA ALA A 55 3.01 -17.19 1.81
C ALA A 55 1.68 -17.54 1.11
N SER A 56 1.07 -16.60 0.39
CA SER A 56 -0.29 -16.80 -0.14
C SER A 56 -0.42 -16.61 -1.66
N TRP A 57 0.37 -15.73 -2.27
CA TRP A 57 0.21 -15.38 -3.69
C TRP A 57 0.88 -16.35 -4.67
N PRO A 58 2.07 -16.94 -4.39
CA PRO A 58 2.76 -17.79 -5.37
C PRO A 58 1.93 -18.96 -5.86
N ASP A 59 1.10 -19.55 -4.99
CA ASP A 59 0.29 -20.74 -5.29
C ASP A 59 -1.07 -20.42 -5.90
N ARG A 60 -1.39 -19.13 -6.11
CA ARG A 60 -2.65 -18.71 -6.74
C ARG A 60 -2.54 -18.81 -8.26
N GLY A 61 -3.48 -19.53 -8.87
CA GLY A 61 -3.58 -19.63 -10.32
C GLY A 61 -4.08 -18.34 -10.97
N SER A 62 -3.95 -18.26 -12.29
CA SER A 62 -4.40 -17.12 -13.11
C SER A 62 -5.91 -16.89 -13.12
N ASP A 63 -6.69 -17.83 -12.59
CA ASP A 63 -8.13 -17.70 -12.34
C ASP A 63 -8.46 -16.83 -11.13
N VAL A 64 -7.47 -16.58 -10.25
CA VAL A 64 -7.62 -15.65 -9.12
C VAL A 64 -7.33 -14.22 -9.58
N PRO A 65 -8.25 -13.28 -9.37
CA PRO A 65 -8.04 -11.88 -9.74
C PRO A 65 -6.70 -11.35 -9.24
N ASN A 66 -5.98 -10.65 -10.11
CA ASN A 66 -4.69 -10.02 -9.85
C ASN A 66 -3.51 -10.96 -9.51
N ALA A 67 -3.69 -12.28 -9.47
CA ALA A 67 -2.61 -13.22 -9.16
C ALA A 67 -1.44 -13.10 -10.15
N ASP A 68 -1.75 -12.97 -11.43
CA ASP A 68 -0.76 -12.80 -12.49
C ASP A 68 0.07 -11.52 -12.29
N TRP A 69 -0.59 -10.40 -12.01
CA TRP A 69 0.08 -9.14 -11.73
C TRP A 69 0.97 -9.25 -10.48
N MET A 70 0.41 -9.75 -9.38
CA MET A 70 1.12 -9.94 -8.11
C MET A 70 2.37 -10.82 -8.26
N ASN A 71 2.29 -11.89 -9.04
CA ASN A 71 3.40 -12.84 -9.22
C ASN A 71 4.45 -12.34 -10.24
N LYS A 72 4.04 -11.60 -11.28
CA LYS A 72 4.94 -11.13 -12.36
C LYS A 72 5.59 -9.77 -12.07
N THR A 73 4.92 -8.91 -11.32
CA THR A 73 5.38 -7.54 -11.03
C THR A 73 6.67 -7.56 -10.19
N ARG A 74 7.55 -6.59 -10.44
CA ARG A 74 8.76 -6.37 -9.64
C ARG A 74 8.39 -5.88 -8.25
N LYS A 75 9.02 -6.49 -7.24
CA LYS A 75 8.77 -6.19 -5.84
C LYS A 75 10.02 -5.68 -5.16
N TYR A 76 9.89 -4.55 -4.46
CA TYR A 76 10.92 -4.04 -3.57
C TYR A 76 10.45 -4.21 -2.13
N VAL A 77 11.34 -4.74 -1.29
CA VAL A 77 11.02 -5.01 0.12
C VAL A 77 11.87 -4.14 1.02
N ALA A 78 11.21 -3.24 1.74
CA ALA A 78 11.85 -2.44 2.77
C ALA A 78 12.05 -3.29 4.04
N SER A 79 13.27 -3.78 4.25
CA SER A 79 13.63 -4.65 5.38
C SER A 79 15.12 -4.58 5.68
N THR A 80 15.44 -4.61 6.98
CA THR A 80 16.82 -4.73 7.48
C THR A 80 17.15 -6.16 7.94
N THR A 81 16.19 -7.09 7.88
CA THR A 81 16.32 -8.43 8.45
C THR A 81 15.95 -9.55 7.48
N LEU A 82 15.34 -9.23 6.33
CA LEU A 82 15.04 -10.20 5.28
C LEU A 82 16.28 -10.33 4.39
N GLU A 83 16.88 -11.51 4.37
CA GLU A 83 18.11 -11.75 3.60
C GLU A 83 17.82 -12.32 2.20
N SER A 84 16.86 -13.24 2.09
CA SER A 84 16.61 -14.00 0.86
C SER A 84 15.11 -14.06 0.55
N PRO A 85 14.59 -13.12 -0.24
CA PRO A 85 13.20 -13.16 -0.67
C PRO A 85 12.96 -14.31 -1.63
N GLN A 86 11.96 -15.17 -1.35
CA GLN A 86 11.67 -16.36 -2.16
C GLN A 86 10.57 -16.13 -3.21
N TRP A 87 9.76 -15.09 -3.05
CA TRP A 87 8.73 -14.78 -4.03
C TRP A 87 9.33 -14.15 -5.28
N ASN A 88 8.90 -14.62 -6.45
CA ASN A 88 9.43 -14.20 -7.75
C ASN A 88 9.55 -12.67 -7.89
N ASN A 89 10.59 -12.22 -8.55
CA ASN A 89 10.85 -10.79 -8.86
C ASN A 89 10.92 -9.89 -7.62
N SER A 90 11.31 -10.45 -6.47
CA SER A 90 11.48 -9.71 -5.22
C SER A 90 12.94 -9.35 -4.97
N VAL A 91 13.16 -8.12 -4.53
CA VAL A 91 14.49 -7.57 -4.19
C VAL A 91 14.36 -6.87 -2.84
N VAL A 92 15.26 -7.17 -1.91
CA VAL A 92 15.37 -6.39 -0.67
C VAL A 92 16.08 -5.09 -0.98
N ILE A 93 15.56 -3.97 -0.49
CA ILE A 93 16.21 -2.67 -0.59
C ILE A 93 17.43 -2.68 0.33
N GLU A 94 18.60 -2.49 -0.27
CA GLU A 94 19.87 -2.36 0.45
C GLU A 94 20.09 -0.91 0.88
N GLY A 95 20.58 -0.72 2.11
CA GLY A 95 20.94 0.60 2.65
C GLY A 95 19.72 1.45 3.04
N ASP A 96 19.78 2.73 2.71
CA ASP A 96 18.74 3.69 3.06
C ASP A 96 17.51 3.56 2.16
N VAL A 97 16.38 3.20 2.78
CA VAL A 97 15.10 2.97 2.07
C VAL A 97 14.59 4.27 1.43
N THR A 98 14.72 5.40 2.11
CA THR A 98 14.27 6.71 1.61
C THR A 98 15.01 7.09 0.33
N GLU A 99 16.35 6.95 0.33
CA GLU A 99 17.18 7.23 -0.84
C GLU A 99 16.94 6.25 -2.00
N ALA A 100 16.68 4.97 -1.68
CA ALA A 100 16.32 3.98 -2.70
C ALA A 100 15.00 4.33 -3.38
N ILE A 101 13.97 4.74 -2.62
CA ILE A 101 12.67 5.12 -3.17
C ILE A 101 12.78 6.42 -3.99
N LYS A 102 13.57 7.41 -3.55
CA LYS A 102 13.85 8.61 -4.35
C LYS A 102 14.45 8.25 -5.71
N ARG A 103 15.37 7.30 -5.77
CA ARG A 103 15.94 6.82 -7.04
C ARG A 103 14.90 6.13 -7.90
N LEU A 104 14.08 5.22 -7.31
CA LEU A 104 13.01 4.53 -8.02
C LEU A 104 11.99 5.51 -8.64
N LYS A 105 11.67 6.60 -7.95
CA LYS A 105 10.79 7.66 -8.49
C LYS A 105 11.37 8.35 -9.72
N GLN A 106 12.69 8.38 -9.91
CA GLN A 106 13.37 9.01 -11.05
C GLN A 106 13.53 8.06 -12.26
N GLU A 107 13.35 6.76 -12.06
CA GLU A 107 13.42 5.78 -13.14
C GLU A 107 12.21 5.92 -14.10
N ASP A 108 12.38 5.43 -15.33
CA ASP A 108 11.27 5.30 -16.27
C ASP A 108 10.36 4.14 -15.84
N GLY A 109 9.06 4.31 -15.99
CA GLY A 109 8.08 3.28 -15.66
C GLY A 109 6.72 3.87 -15.27
N LYS A 110 5.81 2.96 -14.88
CA LYS A 110 4.52 3.29 -14.30
C LYS A 110 4.68 3.61 -12.81
N ASP A 111 3.58 3.79 -12.12
CA ASP A 111 3.56 4.10 -10.70
C ASP A 111 4.09 2.95 -9.82
N ILE A 112 4.46 3.28 -8.61
CA ILE A 112 4.89 2.35 -7.55
C ILE A 112 3.72 2.20 -6.58
N LEU A 113 3.16 0.99 -6.52
CA LEU A 113 2.07 0.68 -5.59
C LEU A 113 2.61 0.18 -4.26
N VAL A 114 2.05 0.69 -3.16
CA VAL A 114 2.37 0.29 -1.79
C VAL A 114 1.14 -0.34 -1.14
N ASN A 115 1.19 -1.63 -0.83
CA ASN A 115 0.10 -2.32 -0.14
C ASN A 115 0.40 -2.58 1.37
N GLY A 116 1.26 -1.79 1.94
CA GLY A 116 1.72 -1.89 3.33
C GLY A 116 3.23 -2.19 3.40
N SER A 117 3.79 -2.24 4.56
CA SER A 117 3.17 -2.17 5.89
C SER A 117 2.77 -0.73 6.28
N GLY A 118 1.94 -0.61 7.31
CA GLY A 118 1.60 0.71 7.86
C GLY A 118 2.83 1.50 8.31
N ALA A 119 3.86 0.84 8.88
CA ALA A 119 5.12 1.49 9.23
C ALA A 119 5.83 2.10 8.00
N LEU A 120 5.86 1.36 6.88
CA LEU A 120 6.41 1.87 5.63
C LEU A 120 5.62 3.08 5.13
N VAL A 121 4.28 3.01 5.14
CA VAL A 121 3.41 4.13 4.71
C VAL A 121 3.65 5.36 5.57
N ARG A 122 3.72 5.23 6.90
CA ARG A 122 4.05 6.36 7.79
C ARG A 122 5.43 6.96 7.48
N THR A 123 6.44 6.12 7.21
CA THR A 123 7.77 6.60 6.81
C THR A 123 7.69 7.39 5.50
N LEU A 124 6.97 6.87 4.50
CA LEU A 124 6.81 7.55 3.20
C LEU A 124 6.07 8.90 3.33
N ILE A 125 5.07 8.98 4.20
CA ILE A 125 4.37 10.25 4.50
C ILE A 125 5.34 11.24 5.16
N ARG A 126 6.02 10.83 6.23
CA ARG A 126 6.97 11.67 6.97
C ARG A 126 8.10 12.20 6.08
N ASP A 127 8.62 11.36 5.19
CA ASP A 127 9.75 11.69 4.32
C ASP A 127 9.30 12.33 2.98
N HIS A 128 8.00 12.69 2.85
CA HIS A 128 7.37 13.30 1.66
C HIS A 128 7.63 12.52 0.37
N LEU A 129 7.58 11.20 0.46
CA LEU A 129 7.78 10.29 -0.67
C LEU A 129 6.49 9.65 -1.17
N LEU A 130 5.43 9.67 -0.36
CA LEU A 130 4.10 9.22 -0.76
C LEU A 130 3.39 10.35 -1.50
N ASP A 131 2.87 10.07 -2.69
CA ASP A 131 2.10 11.03 -3.48
C ASP A 131 0.61 10.92 -3.17
N GLU A 132 0.07 9.69 -3.12
CA GLU A 132 -1.34 9.44 -2.77
C GLU A 132 -1.49 8.36 -1.69
N LEU A 133 -2.46 8.59 -0.80
CA LEU A 133 -2.94 7.63 0.17
C LEU A 133 -4.39 7.27 -0.14
N ARG A 134 -4.63 6.03 -0.54
CA ARG A 134 -5.94 5.47 -0.87
C ARG A 134 -6.38 4.51 0.23
N LEU A 135 -7.43 4.84 0.94
CA LEU A 135 -7.96 4.05 2.05
C LEU A 135 -9.30 3.43 1.66
N LEU A 136 -9.47 2.16 1.98
CA LEU A 136 -10.77 1.48 1.98
C LEU A 136 -11.18 1.27 3.43
N VAL A 137 -12.00 2.19 3.92
CA VAL A 137 -12.45 2.22 5.33
C VAL A 137 -13.65 1.29 5.48
N HIS A 138 -13.43 0.17 6.15
CA HIS A 138 -14.46 -0.83 6.40
C HIS A 138 -15.32 -0.44 7.61
N PRO A 139 -16.65 -0.70 7.57
CA PRO A 139 -17.59 -0.37 8.66
C PRO A 139 -17.44 -1.37 9.82
N VAL A 140 -16.25 -1.47 10.37
CA VAL A 140 -15.86 -2.38 11.45
C VAL A 140 -15.02 -1.62 12.47
N VAL A 141 -15.20 -1.91 13.74
CA VAL A 141 -14.32 -1.53 14.85
C VAL A 141 -13.64 -2.79 15.33
N ALA A 142 -12.32 -2.87 15.18
CA ALA A 142 -11.54 -4.05 15.58
C ALA A 142 -11.23 -4.04 17.09
N GLY A 143 -11.09 -2.86 17.68
CA GLY A 143 -10.83 -2.67 19.11
C GLY A 143 -9.38 -2.96 19.54
N SER A 144 -8.61 -3.70 18.74
CA SER A 144 -7.21 -4.02 18.98
C SER A 144 -6.52 -4.37 17.66
N GLY A 145 -5.18 -4.33 17.65
CA GLY A 145 -4.36 -4.62 16.47
C GLY A 145 -3.50 -3.42 16.06
N ALA A 146 -2.61 -3.65 15.10
CA ALA A 146 -1.74 -2.60 14.56
C ALA A 146 -2.57 -1.56 13.80
N GLN A 147 -2.47 -0.29 14.20
CA GLN A 147 -3.15 0.83 13.54
C GLN A 147 -2.26 1.48 12.49
N LEU A 148 -2.88 2.01 11.41
CA LEU A 148 -2.17 2.79 10.40
C LEU A 148 -1.56 4.06 11.01
N PHE A 149 -2.35 4.80 11.78
CA PHE A 149 -1.94 6.03 12.46
C PHE A 149 -2.02 5.86 13.99
N GLY A 150 -1.38 4.82 14.52
CA GLY A 150 -1.30 4.56 15.95
C GLY A 150 0.09 4.87 16.51
N GLY A 151 0.14 5.34 17.77
CA GLY A 151 1.38 5.70 18.44
C GLY A 151 1.89 7.10 18.11
N GLU A 152 3.16 7.35 18.35
CA GLU A 152 3.81 8.61 17.99
C GLU A 152 4.02 8.66 16.46
N SER A 153 3.37 9.60 15.81
CA SER A 153 3.57 9.92 14.40
C SER A 153 3.59 11.43 14.23
N ASP A 154 4.42 11.90 13.33
CA ASP A 154 4.44 13.34 12.98
C ASP A 154 3.11 13.71 12.32
N PRO A 155 2.57 14.90 12.65
CA PRO A 155 1.38 15.40 11.95
C PRO A 155 1.67 15.56 10.46
N ALA A 156 0.69 15.17 9.64
CA ALA A 156 0.74 15.39 8.19
C ALA A 156 -0.62 15.89 7.71
N GLU A 157 -0.61 16.86 6.81
CA GLU A 157 -1.81 17.34 6.16
C GLU A 157 -2.06 16.56 4.86
N LEU A 158 -3.31 16.18 4.66
CA LEU A 158 -3.76 15.44 3.49
C LEU A 158 -4.92 16.19 2.83
N THR A 159 -4.90 16.27 1.51
CA THR A 159 -6.00 16.86 0.74
C THR A 159 -6.86 15.75 0.15
N LEU A 160 -8.14 15.69 0.53
CA LEU A 160 -9.08 14.75 -0.08
C LEU A 160 -9.27 15.10 -1.56
N THR A 161 -9.01 14.15 -2.43
CA THR A 161 -9.16 14.29 -3.89
C THR A 161 -10.37 13.56 -4.43
N ASP A 162 -10.77 12.47 -3.79
CA ASP A 162 -11.95 11.69 -4.17
C ASP A 162 -12.48 10.88 -2.99
N SER A 163 -13.80 10.59 -2.99
CA SER A 163 -14.42 9.70 -2.03
C SER A 163 -15.58 8.94 -2.68
N HIS A 164 -15.71 7.66 -2.33
CA HIS A 164 -16.75 6.79 -2.87
C HIS A 164 -17.34 5.88 -1.78
N ALA A 165 -18.67 5.81 -1.72
CA ALA A 165 -19.38 4.91 -0.82
C ALA A 165 -19.81 3.65 -1.58
N TYR A 166 -19.23 2.51 -1.23
CA TYR A 166 -19.56 1.21 -1.82
C TYR A 166 -20.86 0.63 -1.23
N ALA A 167 -21.53 -0.20 -2.01
CA ALA A 167 -22.82 -0.81 -1.59
C ALA A 167 -22.68 -1.68 -0.32
N ASN A 168 -21.51 -2.24 -0.04
CA ASN A 168 -21.21 -3.03 1.16
C ASN A 168 -20.92 -2.18 2.41
N GLY A 169 -21.02 -0.84 2.32
CA GLY A 169 -20.79 0.11 3.41
C GLY A 169 -19.33 0.52 3.59
N VAL A 170 -18.43 0.06 2.75
CA VAL A 170 -17.04 0.53 2.72
C VAL A 170 -17.00 1.94 2.14
N ILE A 171 -16.11 2.78 2.66
CA ILE A 171 -15.84 4.12 2.12
C ILE A 171 -14.44 4.13 1.53
N GLY A 172 -14.35 4.37 0.23
CA GLY A 172 -13.10 4.71 -0.44
C GLY A 172 -12.75 6.17 -0.21
N LEU A 173 -11.52 6.44 0.20
CA LEU A 173 -10.99 7.80 0.40
C LEU A 173 -9.65 7.90 -0.29
N ASN A 174 -9.52 8.84 -1.22
CA ASN A 174 -8.25 9.14 -1.89
C ASN A 174 -7.74 10.50 -1.42
N TYR A 175 -6.54 10.51 -0.89
CA TYR A 175 -5.87 11.72 -0.41
C TYR A 175 -4.58 11.94 -1.16
N ARG A 176 -4.31 13.21 -1.52
CA ARG A 176 -2.98 13.66 -1.88
C ARG A 176 -2.21 13.98 -0.60
N VAL A 177 -0.96 13.53 -0.54
CA VAL A 177 -0.04 13.90 0.53
C VAL A 177 0.61 15.23 0.14
N THR A 178 0.35 16.27 0.92
CA THR A 178 0.86 17.61 0.64
C THR A 178 2.29 17.73 1.15
N ALA A 179 3.23 18.09 0.29
CA ALA A 179 4.59 18.42 0.72
C ALA A 179 4.62 19.81 1.38
N PRO A 180 5.50 20.07 2.36
CA PRO A 180 5.67 21.40 2.92
C PRO A 180 6.03 22.40 1.81
N GLY A 181 5.19 23.40 1.61
CA GLY A 181 5.38 24.43 0.58
C GLY A 181 4.46 24.35 -0.62
N ASP A 182 3.66 23.30 -0.76
CA ASP A 182 2.58 23.20 -1.76
C ASP A 182 1.28 23.85 -1.24
N GLU A 183 1.36 25.10 -0.79
CA GLU A 183 0.16 25.89 -0.52
C GLU A 183 -0.51 26.25 -1.86
N THR A 184 -1.74 25.75 -2.06
CA THR A 184 -2.65 26.16 -3.16
C THR A 184 -3.30 27.49 -2.89
#